data_6f0744663c42638045036776c8723936
#
_entry.id   6f0744663c42638045036776c8723936
#
_cell.length_a   1.000
_cell.length_b   1.000
_cell.length_c   1.000
_cell.angle_alpha   90.00
_cell.angle_beta   90.00
_cell.angle_gamma   90.00
#
_symmetry.space_group_name_H-M   'P 1'
#
loop_
_entity.id
_entity.type
_entity.pdbx_description
1 polymer ?
#
loop_
_entity_poly.entity_id
_entity_poly.type
_entity_poly.pdbx_seq_one_letter_code
_entity_poly.pdbx_strand_id
1 'polypeptide(L)'
;MGDLLISDGIGVFRGNVGDNTMHRHWAAQITIALEDTFYLEILGLDCLSVQAAYFRPNVEHRLVTGKVCSFYFDPASRLFDHLVEPSSGLNDSWGALELTSCLKTLVNAKNPLEAILTVLHPSRTMDSRIYSVLSRIHSALNEEDYTNRFSLAEIAGMSPSRFSHWFVEQLGIPVRSYKKWLKLRLAINAMLAGESPIDAALAGGFSDQAHMSRAFAHAFGITYMSAQTAITSHKNR
;
A
#
# COMPACT_ATOMS: atom_id res chain seq x y z
N MET A 1 2.08 -0.71 19.77
CA MET A 1 1.36 0.55 19.57
C MET A 1 2.14 1.34 18.53
N GLY A 2 1.52 1.91 17.53
CA GLY A 2 2.24 2.54 16.42
C GLY A 2 1.47 3.70 15.83
N ASP A 3 2.18 4.51 15.04
CA ASP A 3 1.66 5.70 14.40
C ASP A 3 1.37 5.37 12.93
N LEU A 4 0.23 5.81 12.41
CA LEU A 4 -0.13 5.70 11.00
C LEU A 4 -0.35 7.09 10.41
N LEU A 5 0.42 7.42 9.38
CA LEU A 5 0.33 8.65 8.61
C LEU A 5 0.01 8.31 7.17
N ILE A 6 -0.87 9.08 6.52
CA ILE A 6 -1.24 8.85 5.13
C ILE A 6 -1.27 10.19 4.38
N SER A 7 -0.76 10.17 3.17
CA SER A 7 -0.87 11.24 2.18
C SER A 7 -1.20 10.64 0.81
N ASP A 8 -1.36 11.47 -0.21
CA ASP A 8 -1.60 11.01 -1.56
C ASP A 8 -0.43 10.15 -2.06
N GLY A 9 -0.74 8.91 -2.39
CA GLY A 9 0.20 7.96 -2.96
C GLY A 9 1.10 7.22 -1.97
N ILE A 10 1.07 7.53 -0.66
CA ILE A 10 1.92 6.87 0.34
C ILE A 10 1.26 6.80 1.72
N GLY A 11 1.48 5.69 2.42
CA GLY A 11 1.19 5.52 3.85
C GLY A 11 2.45 5.16 4.62
N VAL A 12 2.56 5.58 5.88
CA VAL A 12 3.67 5.25 6.77
C VAL A 12 3.14 4.73 8.09
N PHE A 13 3.55 3.52 8.44
CA PHE A 13 3.34 2.96 9.77
C PHE A 13 4.66 2.94 10.52
N ARG A 14 4.66 3.39 11.79
CA ARG A 14 5.82 3.33 12.67
C ARG A 14 5.42 2.75 14.02
N GLY A 15 5.96 1.59 14.38
CA GLY A 15 5.59 0.94 15.63
C GLY A 15 6.05 -0.51 15.74
N ASN A 16 5.55 -1.19 16.77
CA ASN A 16 5.79 -2.61 16.97
C ASN A 16 4.87 -3.43 16.05
N VAL A 17 5.42 -4.49 15.49
CA VAL A 17 4.70 -5.54 14.77
C VAL A 17 4.80 -6.85 15.56
N GLY A 18 3.82 -7.75 15.37
CA GLY A 18 3.82 -9.04 16.09
C GLY A 18 2.48 -9.77 16.07
N ASP A 19 1.39 -9.05 15.84
CA ASP A 19 0.03 -9.61 15.91
C ASP A 19 -0.63 -9.75 14.53
N ASN A 20 0.12 -9.52 13.42
CA ASN A 20 -0.44 -9.68 12.10
C ASN A 20 -0.36 -11.15 11.64
N THR A 21 -1.37 -11.55 10.87
CA THR A 21 -1.38 -12.84 10.19
C THR A 21 -0.73 -12.75 8.82
N MET A 22 -0.46 -13.90 8.19
CA MET A 22 -0.03 -13.96 6.81
C MET A 22 -1.05 -13.21 5.93
N HIS A 23 -0.57 -12.23 5.15
CA HIS A 23 -1.41 -11.34 4.36
C HIS A 23 -0.71 -10.87 3.09
N ARG A 24 -1.47 -10.26 2.22
CA ARG A 24 -0.97 -9.60 1.01
C ARG A 24 -1.77 -8.34 0.73
N HIS A 25 -1.12 -7.29 0.34
CA HIS A 25 -1.76 -6.04 -0.04
C HIS A 25 -1.42 -5.62 -1.46
N TRP A 26 -2.15 -4.63 -1.96
CA TRP A 26 -1.98 -4.12 -3.32
C TRP A 26 -0.96 -2.99 -3.41
N ALA A 27 -0.60 -2.38 -2.30
CA ALA A 27 0.50 -1.42 -2.22
C ALA A 27 1.85 -2.15 -2.35
N ALA A 28 2.87 -1.49 -2.89
CA ALA A 28 4.23 -1.91 -2.64
C ALA A 28 4.64 -1.46 -1.24
N GLN A 29 5.56 -2.19 -0.57
CA GLN A 29 5.98 -1.89 0.80
C GLN A 29 7.49 -1.91 0.92
N ILE A 30 8.02 -0.98 1.72
CA ILE A 30 9.38 -1.06 2.27
C ILE A 30 9.25 -1.01 3.77
N THR A 31 9.86 -1.98 4.45
CA THR A 31 9.91 -2.05 5.91
C THR A 31 11.34 -1.97 6.39
N ILE A 32 11.61 -1.13 7.37
CA ILE A 32 12.93 -0.87 7.94
C ILE A 32 12.84 -1.06 9.45
N ALA A 33 13.78 -1.81 10.04
CA ALA A 33 13.91 -1.92 11.48
C ALA A 33 14.23 -0.57 12.12
N LEU A 34 13.58 -0.24 13.23
CA LEU A 34 13.90 0.92 14.08
C LEU A 34 14.95 0.58 15.14
N GLU A 35 15.20 -0.69 15.32
CA GLU A 35 16.26 -1.29 16.15
C GLU A 35 17.18 -2.12 15.23
N ASP A 36 17.81 -3.16 15.72
CA ASP A 36 18.79 -3.91 14.91
C ASP A 36 18.16 -4.64 13.72
N THR A 37 17.12 -5.45 13.98
CA THR A 37 16.42 -6.23 12.94
C THR A 37 14.95 -6.41 13.28
N PHE A 38 14.17 -6.87 12.29
CA PHE A 38 12.84 -7.42 12.50
C PHE A 38 12.76 -8.81 11.85
N TYR A 39 11.79 -9.60 12.31
CA TYR A 39 11.55 -10.94 11.79
C TYR A 39 10.36 -10.94 10.84
N LEU A 40 10.53 -11.60 9.71
CA LEU A 40 9.49 -11.73 8.69
C LEU A 40 9.37 -13.16 8.18
N GLU A 41 8.18 -13.52 7.76
CA GLU A 41 7.88 -14.76 7.05
C GLU A 41 7.35 -14.41 5.65
N ILE A 42 7.81 -15.16 4.66
CA ILE A 42 7.30 -15.15 3.29
C ILE A 42 6.70 -16.52 3.04
N LEU A 43 5.56 -16.57 2.36
CA LEU A 43 4.92 -17.85 2.05
C LEU A 43 5.90 -18.81 1.36
N GLY A 44 6.10 -19.98 1.97
CA GLY A 44 6.99 -21.03 1.45
C GLY A 44 8.46 -20.88 1.86
N LEU A 45 8.82 -19.93 2.73
CA LEU A 45 10.17 -19.76 3.25
C LEU A 45 10.18 -19.78 4.78
N ASP A 46 11.34 -20.10 5.33
CA ASP A 46 11.59 -20.00 6.78
C ASP A 46 11.57 -18.55 7.26
N CYS A 47 11.39 -18.35 8.56
CA CYS A 47 11.43 -17.04 9.19
C CYS A 47 12.81 -16.40 9.03
N LEU A 48 12.85 -15.17 8.53
CA LEU A 48 14.07 -14.42 8.23
C LEU A 48 14.23 -13.25 9.20
N SER A 49 15.48 -12.94 9.56
CA SER A 49 15.85 -11.74 10.32
C SER A 49 16.55 -10.76 9.39
N VAL A 50 16.00 -9.55 9.24
CA VAL A 50 16.51 -8.54 8.30
C VAL A 50 16.47 -7.13 8.90
N GLN A 51 17.33 -6.24 8.40
CA GLN A 51 17.33 -4.81 8.75
C GLN A 51 16.32 -4.01 7.92
N ALA A 52 16.18 -4.37 6.67
CA ALA A 52 15.19 -3.78 5.76
C ALA A 52 14.78 -4.80 4.70
N ALA A 53 13.53 -4.71 4.26
CA ALA A 53 12.99 -5.53 3.19
C ALA A 53 11.99 -4.75 2.35
N TYR A 54 11.85 -5.13 1.09
CA TYR A 54 10.80 -4.64 0.21
C TYR A 54 9.87 -5.77 -0.22
N PHE A 55 8.63 -5.40 -0.50
CA PHE A 55 7.58 -6.29 -1.02
C PHE A 55 6.87 -5.58 -2.17
N ARG A 56 6.82 -6.22 -3.34
CA ARG A 56 5.98 -5.76 -4.44
C ARG A 56 4.52 -6.10 -4.16
N PRO A 57 3.55 -5.49 -4.85
CA PRO A 57 2.14 -5.82 -4.67
C PRO A 57 1.86 -7.33 -4.77
N ASN A 58 0.94 -7.82 -3.93
CA ASN A 58 0.49 -9.22 -3.85
C ASN A 58 1.51 -10.24 -3.30
N VAL A 59 2.64 -9.84 -2.77
CA VAL A 59 3.53 -10.74 -2.02
C VAL A 59 2.88 -11.14 -0.71
N GLU A 60 2.77 -12.43 -0.46
CA GLU A 60 2.19 -12.97 0.76
C GLU A 60 3.26 -13.07 1.84
N HIS A 61 3.11 -12.29 2.90
CA HIS A 61 4.10 -12.13 3.96
C HIS A 61 3.48 -11.83 5.32
N ARG A 62 4.28 -11.97 6.36
CA ARG A 62 3.95 -11.58 7.74
C ARG A 62 5.16 -10.96 8.42
N LEU A 63 4.98 -9.84 9.10
CA LEU A 63 5.98 -9.29 10.01
C LEU A 63 5.77 -9.94 11.38
N VAL A 64 6.67 -10.85 11.77
CA VAL A 64 6.50 -11.70 12.96
C VAL A 64 6.71 -10.92 14.24
N THR A 65 7.81 -10.19 14.34
CA THR A 65 8.13 -9.35 15.49
C THR A 65 9.19 -8.32 15.13
N GLY A 66 9.19 -7.21 15.85
CA GLY A 66 10.15 -6.11 15.71
C GLY A 66 9.49 -4.75 15.84
N LYS A 67 10.32 -3.73 15.93
CA LYS A 67 9.91 -2.34 15.88
C LYS A 67 10.34 -1.76 14.53
N VAL A 68 9.38 -1.30 13.75
CA VAL A 68 9.59 -0.98 12.33
C VAL A 68 9.02 0.38 11.93
N CYS A 69 9.56 0.89 10.83
CA CYS A 69 8.92 1.91 9.99
C CYS A 69 8.62 1.27 8.63
N SER A 70 7.34 1.17 8.30
CA SER A 70 6.87 0.61 7.03
C SER A 70 6.26 1.70 6.17
N PHE A 71 6.72 1.79 4.93
CA PHE A 71 6.22 2.69 3.89
C PHE A 71 5.39 1.88 2.90
N TYR A 72 4.15 2.29 2.67
CA TYR A 72 3.22 1.68 1.73
C TYR A 72 3.00 2.62 0.55
N PHE A 73 3.31 2.17 -0.65
CA PHE A 73 3.26 2.98 -1.86
C PHE A 73 2.06 2.60 -2.72
N ASP A 74 1.25 3.58 -3.06
CA ASP A 74 0.19 3.39 -4.04
C ASP A 74 0.83 2.97 -5.39
N PRO A 75 0.33 1.93 -6.06
CA PRO A 75 0.86 1.48 -7.34
C PRO A 75 0.91 2.58 -8.42
N ALA A 76 0.00 3.54 -8.36
CA ALA A 76 -0.04 4.66 -9.30
C ALA A 76 0.96 5.78 -8.97
N SER A 77 1.54 5.81 -7.75
CA SER A 77 2.46 6.89 -7.34
C SER A 77 3.85 6.75 -7.93
N ARG A 78 4.28 5.54 -8.29
CA ARG A 78 5.63 5.20 -8.77
C ARG A 78 6.78 5.56 -7.81
N LEU A 79 6.47 5.97 -6.59
CA LEU A 79 7.48 6.36 -5.60
C LEU A 79 8.35 5.18 -5.15
N PHE A 80 7.80 3.97 -5.17
CA PHE A 80 8.52 2.75 -4.81
C PHE A 80 9.73 2.49 -5.73
N ASP A 81 9.59 2.72 -7.03
CA ASP A 81 10.61 2.44 -8.05
C ASP A 81 11.89 3.30 -7.88
N HIS A 82 11.86 4.34 -7.04
CA HIS A 82 13.02 5.15 -6.70
C HIS A 82 13.89 4.55 -5.59
N LEU A 83 13.26 3.80 -4.69
CA LEU A 83 13.94 3.24 -3.51
C LEU A 83 14.42 1.82 -3.73
N VAL A 84 13.82 1.13 -4.68
CA VAL A 84 14.16 -0.25 -5.06
C VAL A 84 14.60 -0.25 -6.50
N GLU A 85 15.92 -0.21 -6.72
CA GLU A 85 16.49 -0.24 -8.08
C GLU A 85 16.12 -1.52 -8.84
N PRO A 86 15.89 -1.42 -10.18
CA PRO A 86 15.58 -2.57 -11.02
C PRO A 86 16.74 -3.58 -11.16
N SER A 87 17.91 -3.29 -10.61
CA SER A 87 19.13 -4.10 -10.70
C SER A 87 19.11 -5.39 -9.89
N SER A 88 18.23 -5.52 -8.92
CA SER A 88 17.90 -6.80 -8.33
C SER A 88 16.99 -7.53 -9.31
N GLY A 89 17.49 -8.46 -10.07
CA GLY A 89 16.87 -9.29 -11.12
C GLY A 89 15.38 -9.07 -11.37
N LEU A 90 14.99 -8.90 -12.61
CA LEU A 90 13.66 -8.49 -13.11
C LEU A 90 12.43 -9.28 -12.58
N ASN A 91 12.61 -10.22 -11.66
CA ASN A 91 11.55 -11.12 -11.16
C ASN A 91 11.41 -11.18 -9.63
N ASP A 92 12.20 -10.44 -8.86
CA ASP A 92 12.11 -10.55 -7.41
C ASP A 92 10.91 -9.78 -6.88
N SER A 93 9.89 -10.53 -6.47
CA SER A 93 8.67 -9.98 -5.88
C SER A 93 8.91 -9.38 -4.48
N TRP A 94 10.00 -9.79 -3.82
CA TRP A 94 10.45 -9.28 -2.52
C TRP A 94 11.98 -9.45 -2.39
N GLY A 95 12.59 -8.75 -1.43
CA GLY A 95 14.02 -8.92 -1.11
C GLY A 95 14.45 -8.15 0.13
N ALA A 96 15.57 -8.55 0.70
CA ALA A 96 16.28 -7.74 1.70
C ALA A 96 16.87 -6.51 1.02
N LEU A 97 16.85 -5.37 1.73
CA LEU A 97 17.45 -4.11 1.28
C LEU A 97 18.67 -3.77 2.10
N GLU A 98 19.69 -3.26 1.43
CA GLU A 98 20.78 -2.56 2.11
C GLU A 98 20.28 -1.24 2.68
N LEU A 99 20.60 -0.97 3.94
CA LEU A 99 20.27 0.28 4.62
C LEU A 99 21.15 1.42 4.10
N THR A 100 20.74 2.02 2.99
CA THR A 100 21.40 3.20 2.43
C THR A 100 21.30 4.41 3.37
N SER A 101 22.16 5.42 3.16
CA SER A 101 22.06 6.69 3.89
C SER A 101 20.70 7.37 3.73
N CYS A 102 20.09 7.26 2.56
CA CYS A 102 18.73 7.77 2.28
C CYS A 102 17.70 7.09 3.17
N LEU A 103 17.65 5.75 3.21
CA LEU A 103 16.71 4.99 4.03
C LEU A 103 16.90 5.28 5.53
N LYS A 104 18.16 5.41 6.00
CA LYS A 104 18.48 5.81 7.38
C LYS A 104 17.94 7.20 7.71
N THR A 105 18.09 8.16 6.81
CA THR A 105 17.55 9.50 6.99
C THR A 105 16.04 9.51 7.07
N LEU A 106 15.36 8.78 6.19
CA LEU A 106 13.90 8.67 6.18
C LEU A 106 13.35 8.07 7.47
N VAL A 107 13.94 6.97 7.94
CA VAL A 107 13.45 6.27 9.14
C VAL A 107 13.70 7.03 10.43
N ASN A 108 14.75 7.85 10.49
CA ASN A 108 15.10 8.66 11.65
C ASN A 108 14.42 10.04 11.65
N ALA A 109 13.74 10.43 10.59
CA ALA A 109 13.03 11.69 10.53
C ALA A 109 11.91 11.76 11.58
N LYS A 110 11.68 12.94 12.15
CA LYS A 110 10.56 13.19 13.07
C LYS A 110 9.21 12.93 12.39
N ASN A 111 9.11 13.31 11.14
CA ASN A 111 7.98 13.01 10.26
C ASN A 111 8.48 12.25 9.01
N PRO A 112 8.47 10.90 9.03
CA PRO A 112 8.96 10.10 7.90
C PRO A 112 8.13 10.31 6.62
N LEU A 113 6.84 10.61 6.74
CA LEU A 113 5.97 10.88 5.59
C LEU A 113 6.40 12.17 4.86
N GLU A 114 6.65 13.24 5.58
CA GLU A 114 7.13 14.50 5.00
C GLU A 114 8.53 14.32 4.40
N ALA A 115 9.42 13.64 5.12
CA ALA A 115 10.79 13.38 4.67
C ALA A 115 10.80 12.62 3.33
N ILE A 116 10.00 11.57 3.20
CA ILE A 116 9.96 10.78 1.97
C ILE A 116 9.37 11.57 0.79
N LEU A 117 8.34 12.39 1.02
CA LEU A 117 7.75 13.24 -0.02
C LEU A 117 8.71 14.35 -0.49
N THR A 118 9.65 14.77 0.37
CA THR A 118 10.69 15.75 0.00
C THR A 118 11.80 15.11 -0.85
N VAL A 119 12.13 13.85 -0.60
CA VAL A 119 13.23 13.13 -1.26
C VAL A 119 12.78 12.48 -2.57
N LEU A 120 11.55 11.98 -2.62
CA LEU A 120 11.06 11.21 -3.76
C LEU A 120 10.28 12.09 -4.74
N HIS A 121 10.79 12.14 -5.97
CA HIS A 121 10.06 12.69 -7.11
C HIS A 121 9.72 11.54 -8.07
N PRO A 122 8.52 11.46 -8.65
CA PRO A 122 8.17 10.42 -9.62
C PRO A 122 9.16 10.42 -10.79
N SER A 123 9.98 9.37 -10.95
CA SER A 123 11.05 9.33 -11.96
C SER A 123 10.64 8.71 -13.27
N ARG A 124 9.60 7.92 -13.27
CA ARG A 124 9.17 7.17 -14.43
C ARG A 124 7.86 7.73 -14.95
N THR A 125 7.89 8.31 -16.15
CA THR A 125 6.66 8.72 -16.84
C THR A 125 5.84 7.48 -17.21
N MET A 126 4.65 7.39 -16.68
CA MET A 126 3.67 6.41 -17.15
C MET A 126 3.15 6.80 -18.54
N ASP A 127 2.64 5.83 -19.28
CA ASP A 127 1.89 6.09 -20.52
C ASP A 127 0.77 7.11 -20.26
N SER A 128 0.69 8.17 -21.06
CA SER A 128 -0.28 9.26 -20.84
C SER A 128 -1.74 8.79 -20.73
N ARG A 129 -2.07 7.69 -21.41
CA ARG A 129 -3.39 7.07 -21.36
C ARG A 129 -3.78 6.56 -19.98
N ILE A 130 -2.79 6.16 -19.15
CA ILE A 130 -3.07 5.66 -17.81
C ILE A 130 -3.69 6.73 -16.93
N TYR A 131 -3.29 8.00 -17.09
CA TYR A 131 -3.85 9.10 -16.30
C TYR A 131 -5.34 9.29 -16.58
N SER A 132 -5.79 9.15 -17.83
CA SER A 132 -7.22 9.21 -18.20
C SER A 132 -7.99 8.03 -17.58
N VAL A 133 -7.42 6.83 -17.63
CA VAL A 133 -8.00 5.64 -17.01
C VAL A 133 -8.09 5.78 -15.49
N LEU A 134 -7.01 6.22 -14.83
CA LEU A 134 -7.00 6.45 -13.38
C LEU A 134 -8.01 7.54 -12.97
N SER A 135 -8.06 8.65 -13.70
CA SER A 135 -9.04 9.71 -13.47
C SER A 135 -10.48 9.17 -13.54
N ARG A 136 -10.79 8.31 -14.52
CA ARG A 136 -12.10 7.67 -14.61
C ARG A 136 -12.37 6.74 -13.42
N ILE A 137 -11.40 5.92 -13.03
CA ILE A 137 -11.55 5.04 -11.87
C ILE A 137 -11.79 5.85 -10.59
N HIS A 138 -11.09 6.95 -10.40
CA HIS A 138 -11.23 7.80 -9.21
C HIS A 138 -12.57 8.51 -9.17
N SER A 139 -13.04 9.06 -10.31
CA SER A 139 -14.29 9.81 -10.38
C SER A 139 -15.54 8.94 -10.29
N ALA A 140 -15.46 7.67 -10.70
CA ALA A 140 -16.60 6.77 -10.80
C ALA A 140 -16.33 5.41 -10.10
N LEU A 141 -15.58 5.42 -8.98
CA LEU A 141 -15.09 4.20 -8.31
C LEU A 141 -16.21 3.22 -7.95
N ASN A 142 -17.39 3.71 -7.59
CA ASN A 142 -18.53 2.92 -7.19
C ASN A 142 -19.52 2.65 -8.33
N GLU A 143 -19.26 3.17 -9.51
CA GLU A 143 -20.10 3.03 -10.71
C GLU A 143 -19.50 1.97 -11.64
N GLU A 144 -19.94 0.70 -11.49
CA GLU A 144 -19.34 -0.43 -12.21
C GLU A 144 -19.44 -0.28 -13.74
N ASP A 145 -20.51 0.28 -14.25
CA ASP A 145 -20.72 0.48 -15.69
C ASP A 145 -19.64 1.37 -16.32
N TYR A 146 -19.15 2.35 -15.57
CA TYR A 146 -18.11 3.29 -16.02
C TYR A 146 -16.68 2.85 -15.70
N THR A 147 -16.52 1.86 -14.83
CA THR A 147 -15.20 1.38 -14.38
C THR A 147 -14.98 -0.11 -14.62
N ASN A 148 -15.83 -0.74 -15.43
CA ASN A 148 -15.60 -2.10 -15.88
C ASN A 148 -14.49 -2.15 -16.94
N ARG A 149 -14.01 -3.37 -17.23
CA ARG A 149 -12.92 -3.58 -18.18
C ARG A 149 -13.18 -3.03 -19.57
N PHE A 150 -14.42 -3.07 -20.04
CA PHE A 150 -14.79 -2.64 -21.39
C PHE A 150 -14.75 -1.12 -21.51
N SER A 151 -15.39 -0.40 -20.58
CA SER A 151 -15.42 1.07 -20.54
C SER A 151 -14.01 1.66 -20.38
N LEU A 152 -13.16 1.06 -19.52
CA LEU A 152 -11.78 1.53 -19.33
C LEU A 152 -10.88 1.22 -20.52
N ALA A 153 -11.10 0.09 -21.21
CA ALA A 153 -10.38 -0.26 -22.43
C ALA A 153 -10.68 0.74 -23.57
N GLU A 154 -11.91 1.20 -23.67
CA GLU A 154 -12.32 2.23 -24.63
C GLU A 154 -11.57 3.55 -24.39
N ILE A 155 -11.48 4.02 -23.13
CA ILE A 155 -10.71 5.20 -22.73
C ILE A 155 -9.23 5.07 -23.13
N ALA A 156 -8.67 3.86 -22.98
CA ALA A 156 -7.28 3.58 -23.34
C ALA A 156 -7.06 3.35 -24.85
N GLY A 157 -8.13 3.30 -25.67
CA GLY A 157 -8.05 2.99 -27.10
C GLY A 157 -7.55 1.56 -27.37
N MET A 158 -7.99 0.59 -26.56
CA MET A 158 -7.51 -0.80 -26.62
C MET A 158 -8.65 -1.80 -26.62
N SER A 159 -8.39 -3.03 -27.10
CA SER A 159 -9.30 -4.14 -26.82
C SER A 159 -9.29 -4.50 -25.33
N PRO A 160 -10.39 -5.03 -24.76
CA PRO A 160 -10.46 -5.37 -23.33
C PRO A 160 -9.38 -6.34 -22.85
N SER A 161 -8.98 -7.28 -23.70
CA SER A 161 -7.89 -8.23 -23.39
C SER A 161 -6.53 -7.51 -23.30
N ARG A 162 -6.18 -6.71 -24.32
CA ARG A 162 -4.93 -5.94 -24.34
C ARG A 162 -4.88 -4.93 -23.18
N PHE A 163 -5.98 -4.27 -22.88
CA PHE A 163 -6.11 -3.34 -21.76
C PHE A 163 -5.79 -4.03 -20.43
N SER A 164 -6.29 -5.24 -20.17
CA SER A 164 -6.03 -5.95 -18.91
C SER A 164 -4.53 -6.21 -18.71
N HIS A 165 -3.82 -6.65 -19.75
CA HIS A 165 -2.38 -6.89 -19.69
C HIS A 165 -1.60 -5.57 -19.52
N TRP A 166 -1.93 -4.58 -20.34
CA TRP A 166 -1.31 -3.26 -20.30
C TRP A 166 -1.50 -2.58 -18.93
N PHE A 167 -2.69 -2.66 -18.30
CA PHE A 167 -2.92 -2.07 -16.99
C PHE A 167 -2.05 -2.72 -15.92
N VAL A 168 -1.89 -4.04 -15.95
CA VAL A 168 -0.99 -4.78 -15.04
C VAL A 168 0.47 -4.39 -15.31
N GLU A 169 0.89 -4.24 -16.55
CA GLU A 169 2.24 -3.76 -16.90
C GLU A 169 2.50 -2.35 -16.35
N GLN A 170 1.49 -1.47 -16.40
CA GLN A 170 1.61 -0.10 -15.87
C GLN A 170 1.65 -0.05 -14.33
N LEU A 171 0.78 -0.78 -13.62
CA LEU A 171 0.58 -0.66 -12.17
C LEU A 171 1.04 -1.87 -11.34
N GLY A 172 1.42 -2.97 -11.98
CA GLY A 172 1.78 -4.21 -11.28
C GLY A 172 0.59 -5.02 -10.74
N ILE A 173 -0.65 -4.49 -10.84
CA ILE A 173 -1.86 -5.14 -10.32
C ILE A 173 -3.05 -4.98 -11.28
N PRO A 174 -4.03 -5.93 -11.29
CA PRO A 174 -5.25 -5.82 -12.08
C PRO A 174 -6.14 -4.65 -11.64
N VAL A 175 -6.95 -4.10 -12.56
CA VAL A 175 -7.94 -3.03 -12.29
C VAL A 175 -8.81 -3.35 -11.07
N ARG A 176 -9.31 -4.58 -10.96
CA ARG A 176 -10.15 -5.00 -9.82
C ARG A 176 -9.42 -4.86 -8.48
N SER A 177 -8.15 -5.19 -8.44
CA SER A 177 -7.31 -5.07 -7.26
C SER A 177 -7.04 -3.60 -6.93
N TYR A 178 -6.77 -2.78 -7.95
CA TYR A 178 -6.57 -1.35 -7.78
C TYR A 178 -7.84 -0.65 -7.26
N LYS A 179 -9.03 -0.97 -7.77
CA LYS A 179 -10.30 -0.48 -7.23
C LYS A 179 -10.49 -0.84 -5.75
N LYS A 180 -10.17 -2.09 -5.36
CA LYS A 180 -10.23 -2.51 -3.95
C LYS A 180 -9.25 -1.73 -3.08
N TRP A 181 -8.04 -1.49 -3.56
CA TRP A 181 -7.05 -0.65 -2.89
C TRP A 181 -7.57 0.77 -2.67
N LEU A 182 -8.15 1.41 -3.69
CA LEU A 182 -8.73 2.75 -3.57
C LEU A 182 -9.87 2.80 -2.55
N LYS A 183 -10.78 1.83 -2.56
CA LYS A 183 -11.87 1.72 -1.58
C LYS A 183 -11.32 1.63 -0.16
N LEU A 184 -10.31 0.79 0.04
CA LEU A 184 -9.67 0.63 1.34
C LEU A 184 -8.97 1.93 1.80
N ARG A 185 -8.28 2.62 0.90
CA ARG A 185 -7.64 3.91 1.18
C ARG A 185 -8.64 4.98 1.58
N LEU A 186 -9.79 5.07 0.90
CA LEU A 186 -10.87 5.99 1.28
C LEU A 186 -11.41 5.69 2.68
N ALA A 187 -11.65 4.41 3.00
CA ALA A 187 -12.10 4.00 4.33
C ALA A 187 -11.06 4.36 5.42
N ILE A 188 -9.77 4.13 5.15
CA ILE A 188 -8.69 4.49 6.09
C ILE A 188 -8.64 6.01 6.29
N ASN A 189 -8.76 6.81 5.23
CA ASN A 189 -8.78 8.28 5.34
C ASN A 189 -9.98 8.76 6.18
N ALA A 190 -11.17 8.18 6.01
CA ALA A 190 -12.33 8.49 6.84
C ALA A 190 -12.10 8.13 8.31
N MET A 191 -11.47 6.99 8.59
CA MET A 191 -11.04 6.62 9.96
C MET A 191 -10.10 7.66 10.57
N LEU A 192 -9.09 8.07 9.83
CA LEU A 192 -8.12 9.07 10.28
C LEU A 192 -8.78 10.43 10.52
N ALA A 193 -9.82 10.77 9.76
CA ALA A 193 -10.66 11.95 9.99
C ALA A 193 -11.53 11.83 11.26
N GLY A 194 -11.68 10.63 11.82
CA GLY A 194 -12.46 10.38 13.04
C GLY A 194 -13.90 9.95 12.79
N GLU A 195 -14.21 9.56 11.55
CA GLU A 195 -15.51 9.01 11.18
C GLU A 195 -15.81 7.70 11.93
N SER A 196 -17.09 7.40 12.10
CA SER A 196 -17.50 6.13 12.68
C SER A 196 -17.10 4.95 11.77
N PRO A 197 -16.98 3.71 12.31
CA PRO A 197 -16.69 2.53 11.49
C PRO A 197 -17.70 2.29 10.35
N ILE A 198 -18.95 2.67 10.55
CA ILE A 198 -20.01 2.55 9.54
C ILE A 198 -19.79 3.61 8.45
N ASP A 199 -19.55 4.85 8.84
CA ASP A 199 -19.33 5.95 7.89
C ASP A 199 -18.04 5.74 7.09
N ALA A 200 -16.97 5.26 7.74
CA ALA A 200 -15.73 4.88 7.06
C ALA A 200 -15.95 3.76 6.03
N ALA A 201 -16.77 2.77 6.35
CA ALA A 201 -17.12 1.71 5.39
C ALA A 201 -17.89 2.27 4.19
N LEU A 202 -18.89 3.14 4.43
CA LEU A 202 -19.66 3.79 3.38
C LEU A 202 -18.77 4.69 2.51
N ALA A 203 -17.91 5.50 3.12
CA ALA A 203 -16.95 6.35 2.41
C ALA A 203 -16.02 5.54 1.50
N GLY A 204 -15.62 4.34 1.93
CA GLY A 204 -14.84 3.39 1.13
C GLY A 204 -15.68 2.63 0.08
N GLY A 205 -17.00 2.86 -0.01
CA GLY A 205 -17.88 2.12 -0.91
C GLY A 205 -17.99 0.63 -0.57
N PHE A 206 -17.91 0.27 0.73
CA PHE A 206 -18.23 -1.06 1.23
C PHE A 206 -19.70 -1.15 1.59
N SER A 207 -20.29 -2.35 1.48
CA SER A 207 -21.70 -2.58 1.83
C SER A 207 -21.97 -2.40 3.31
N ASP A 208 -20.99 -2.72 4.15
CA ASP A 208 -21.10 -2.70 5.60
C ASP A 208 -19.71 -2.70 6.26
N GLN A 209 -19.68 -2.45 7.57
CA GLN A 209 -18.46 -2.47 8.39
C GLN A 209 -17.76 -3.84 8.37
N ALA A 210 -18.52 -4.95 8.35
CA ALA A 210 -17.92 -6.29 8.37
C ALA A 210 -17.20 -6.60 7.06
N HIS A 211 -17.75 -6.14 5.93
CA HIS A 211 -17.09 -6.24 4.61
C HIS A 211 -15.80 -5.42 4.59
N MET A 212 -15.82 -4.17 5.06
CA MET A 212 -14.61 -3.34 5.21
C MET A 212 -13.58 -4.01 6.12
N SER A 213 -13.99 -4.52 7.29
CA SER A 213 -13.10 -5.17 8.25
C SER A 213 -12.41 -6.41 7.66
N ARG A 214 -13.12 -7.21 6.89
CA ARG A 214 -12.54 -8.36 6.18
C ARG A 214 -11.51 -7.93 5.12
N ALA A 215 -11.84 -6.89 4.34
CA ALA A 215 -10.91 -6.34 3.35
C ALA A 215 -9.66 -5.77 4.00
N PHE A 216 -9.80 -5.09 5.14
CA PHE A 216 -8.71 -4.55 5.93
C PHE A 216 -7.80 -5.66 6.49
N ALA A 217 -8.39 -6.68 7.12
CA ALA A 217 -7.64 -7.81 7.66
C ALA A 217 -6.89 -8.58 6.55
N HIS A 218 -7.52 -8.76 5.40
CA HIS A 218 -6.88 -9.38 4.23
C HIS A 218 -5.68 -8.57 3.72
N ALA A 219 -5.77 -7.23 3.76
CA ALA A 219 -4.74 -6.35 3.24
C ALA A 219 -3.58 -6.11 4.21
N PHE A 220 -3.82 -6.12 5.52
CA PHE A 220 -2.81 -5.74 6.53
C PHE A 220 -2.54 -6.81 7.58
N GLY A 221 -3.23 -7.94 7.53
CA GLY A 221 -3.06 -9.04 8.50
C GLY A 221 -3.51 -8.72 9.92
N ILE A 222 -4.11 -7.54 10.15
CA ILE A 222 -4.63 -7.08 11.45
C ILE A 222 -6.10 -6.69 11.33
N THR A 223 -6.82 -6.70 12.44
CA THR A 223 -8.23 -6.27 12.42
C THR A 223 -8.34 -4.75 12.31
N TYR A 224 -9.46 -4.29 11.74
CA TYR A 224 -9.81 -2.87 11.73
C TYR A 224 -9.78 -2.26 13.15
N MET A 225 -10.33 -2.97 14.15
CA MET A 225 -10.35 -2.51 15.54
C MET A 225 -8.93 -2.31 16.12
N SER A 226 -8.01 -3.24 15.83
CA SER A 226 -6.60 -3.12 16.25
C SER A 226 -5.94 -1.88 15.64
N ALA A 227 -6.21 -1.61 14.36
CA ALA A 227 -5.70 -0.42 13.69
C ALA A 227 -6.31 0.87 14.25
N GLN A 228 -7.63 0.90 14.50
CA GLN A 228 -8.32 2.06 15.08
C GLN A 228 -7.78 2.41 16.47
N THR A 229 -7.52 1.42 17.31
CA THR A 229 -6.93 1.62 18.64
C THR A 229 -5.54 2.26 18.54
N ALA A 230 -4.73 1.83 17.57
CA ALA A 230 -3.42 2.42 17.32
C ALA A 230 -3.51 3.89 16.87
N ILE A 231 -4.49 4.24 16.02
CA ILE A 231 -4.72 5.58 15.49
C ILE A 231 -5.27 6.54 16.55
N THR A 232 -6.25 6.08 17.36
CA THR A 232 -6.95 6.93 18.35
C THR A 232 -6.04 7.35 19.49
N SER A 233 -5.05 6.52 19.86
CA SER A 233 -4.07 6.86 20.88
C SER A 233 -3.15 8.03 20.49
N HIS A 234 -3.11 8.42 19.23
CA HIS A 234 -2.27 9.52 18.72
C HIS A 234 -2.95 10.88 18.80
N LYS A 235 -4.30 10.93 18.67
CA LYS A 235 -5.07 12.19 18.79
C LYS A 235 -5.10 12.77 20.21
N ASN A 236 -4.74 11.96 21.21
CA ASN A 236 -4.79 12.33 22.63
C ASN A 236 -3.39 12.67 23.23
N ARG A 237 -2.38 12.86 22.41
CA ARG A 237 -1.04 13.35 22.78
C ARG A 237 -0.70 14.63 22.02
#